data_99f96224267839193633e97cb5e4b1ae
#
_entry.id   99f96224267839193633e97cb5e4b1ae
#
_cell.length_a   1.000
_cell.length_b   1.000
_cell.length_c   1.000
_cell.angle_alpha   90.00
_cell.angle_beta   90.00
_cell.angle_gamma   90.00
#
_symmetry.space_group_name_H-M   'P 1'
#
loop_
_entity.id
_entity.type
_entity.pdbx_description
1 polymer ?
#
loop_
_entity_poly.entity_id
_entity_poly.type
_entity_poly.pdbx_seq_one_letter_code
_entity_poly.pdbx_strand_id
1 'polypeptide(L)'
;ALYDAIARVAPAMRTFDFSSAEDFKDKAKSILLEWLPSLAGKSFHARLHRRGPRLDLHAPDVERFLNDVTIEVTVKAGLPGRISFTDPDAVIVIDTVDDRAGLAMWTREDVARHRLLRPD
;
A
#
# COMPACT_ATOMS: atom_id res chain seq x y z
N ALA A 1 17.25 -1.11 9.13
CA ALA A 1 16.28 -2.01 8.48
C ALA A 1 15.36 -1.23 7.54
N LEU A 2 14.82 -1.90 6.54
CA LEU A 2 13.92 -1.26 5.57
C LEU A 2 12.69 -0.67 6.26
N TYR A 3 12.14 -1.34 7.23
CA TYR A 3 11.00 -0.87 7.99
C TYR A 3 11.28 0.47 8.67
N ASP A 4 12.43 0.60 9.30
CA ASP A 4 12.80 1.84 9.97
C ASP A 4 12.97 2.98 8.96
N ALA A 5 13.54 2.68 7.81
CA ALA A 5 13.72 3.67 6.75
C ALA A 5 12.37 4.16 6.21
N ILE A 6 11.44 3.24 5.96
CA ILE A 6 10.09 3.59 5.48
C ILE A 6 9.37 4.44 6.53
N ALA A 7 9.44 4.06 7.80
CA ALA A 7 8.78 4.79 8.88
C ALA A 7 9.29 6.22 9.01
N ARG A 8 10.56 6.49 8.64
CA ARG A 8 11.14 7.82 8.75
C ARG A 8 10.82 8.73 7.57
N VAL A 9 10.66 8.16 6.37
CA VAL A 9 10.58 8.96 5.14
C VAL A 9 9.21 8.98 4.49
N ALA A 10 8.39 7.94 4.69
CA ALA A 10 7.04 7.92 4.15
C ALA A 10 6.14 8.84 5.00
N PRO A 11 5.32 9.69 4.37
CA PRO A 11 4.47 10.61 5.10
C PRO A 11 3.36 9.92 5.90
N ALA A 12 2.99 8.71 5.52
CA ALA A 12 2.00 7.92 6.24
C ALA A 12 2.47 6.48 6.30
N MET A 13 2.49 5.91 7.51
CA MET A 13 2.83 4.51 7.70
C MET A 13 2.08 3.96 8.91
N ARG A 14 1.54 2.77 8.75
CA ARG A 14 0.83 2.04 9.80
C ARG A 14 1.31 0.60 9.85
N THR A 15 1.43 0.06 11.05
CA THR A 15 1.83 -1.34 11.23
C THR A 15 0.73 -2.09 11.97
N PHE A 16 0.63 -3.39 11.69
CA PHE A 16 -0.34 -4.25 12.36
C PHE A 16 0.09 -5.71 12.29
N ASP A 17 -0.43 -6.51 13.21
CA ASP A 17 -0.27 -7.96 13.18
C ASP A 17 -1.51 -8.57 12.54
N PHE A 18 -1.36 -9.73 11.91
CA PHE A 18 -2.49 -10.42 11.27
C PHE A 18 -2.36 -11.94 11.44
N SER A 19 -3.50 -12.61 11.56
CA SER A 19 -3.56 -14.05 11.82
C SER A 19 -3.84 -14.88 10.57
N SER A 20 -4.37 -14.24 9.51
CA SER A 20 -4.72 -14.91 8.27
C SER A 20 -4.70 -13.90 7.11
N ALA A 21 -4.81 -14.40 5.88
CA ALA A 21 -4.91 -13.53 4.71
C ALA A 21 -6.17 -12.66 4.79
N GLU A 22 -7.27 -13.21 5.28
CA GLU A 22 -8.51 -12.45 5.42
C GLU A 22 -8.40 -11.37 6.48
N ASP A 23 -7.80 -11.70 7.62
CA ASP A 23 -7.53 -10.73 8.69
C ASP A 23 -6.62 -9.62 8.19
N PHE A 24 -5.60 -9.95 7.40
CA PHE A 24 -4.72 -8.98 6.74
C PHE A 24 -5.53 -8.01 5.88
N LYS A 25 -6.41 -8.53 5.03
CA LYS A 25 -7.20 -7.71 4.12
C LYS A 25 -8.14 -6.77 4.88
N ASP A 26 -8.77 -7.26 5.93
CA ASP A 26 -9.67 -6.45 6.74
C ASP A 26 -8.94 -5.29 7.40
N LYS A 27 -7.79 -5.54 7.99
CA LYS A 27 -7.00 -4.52 8.66
C LYS A 27 -6.41 -3.52 7.68
N ALA A 28 -5.88 -3.99 6.55
CA ALA A 28 -5.36 -3.13 5.50
C ALA A 28 -6.46 -2.23 4.94
N LYS A 29 -7.64 -2.77 4.69
CA LYS A 29 -8.77 -1.98 4.20
C LYS A 29 -9.17 -0.88 5.17
N SER A 30 -9.22 -1.18 6.47
CA SER A 30 -9.53 -0.17 7.49
C SER A 30 -8.57 1.01 7.43
N ILE A 31 -7.28 0.73 7.29
CA ILE A 31 -6.28 1.79 7.19
C ILE A 31 -6.44 2.58 5.89
N LEU A 32 -6.64 1.89 4.78
CA LEU A 32 -6.79 2.51 3.48
C LEU A 32 -8.02 3.43 3.40
N LEU A 33 -9.09 3.09 4.08
CA LEU A 33 -10.27 3.96 4.13
C LEU A 33 -9.97 5.33 4.71
N GLU A 34 -8.97 5.45 5.57
CA GLU A 34 -8.53 6.73 6.11
C GLU A 34 -7.70 7.53 5.10
N TRP A 35 -6.88 6.86 4.30
CA TRP A 35 -5.90 7.50 3.43
C TRP A 35 -6.38 7.75 2.01
N LEU A 36 -7.14 6.82 1.45
CA LEU A 36 -7.41 6.77 0.03
C LEU A 36 -8.24 7.90 -0.56
N PRO A 37 -9.11 8.61 0.22
CA PRO A 37 -9.80 9.75 -0.37
C PRO A 37 -8.86 10.79 -0.97
N SER A 38 -7.62 10.89 -0.47
CA SER A 38 -6.62 11.81 -1.01
C SER A 38 -6.15 11.42 -2.39
N LEU A 39 -6.42 10.20 -2.85
CA LEU A 39 -6.04 9.70 -4.17
C LEU A 39 -7.13 9.89 -5.22
N ALA A 40 -8.24 10.54 -4.88
CA ALA A 40 -9.32 10.79 -5.83
C ALA A 40 -8.78 11.50 -7.08
N GLY A 41 -9.07 10.96 -8.26
CA GLY A 41 -8.61 11.49 -9.52
C GLY A 41 -7.14 11.27 -9.84
N LYS A 42 -6.40 10.55 -9.00
CA LYS A 42 -4.96 10.32 -9.16
C LYS A 42 -4.69 8.90 -9.64
N SER A 43 -3.47 8.69 -10.17
CA SER A 43 -3.01 7.36 -10.55
C SER A 43 -2.21 6.73 -9.41
N PHE A 44 -2.27 5.41 -9.34
CA PHE A 44 -1.62 4.66 -8.26
C PHE A 44 -1.42 3.21 -8.64
N HIS A 45 -0.63 2.50 -7.84
CA HIS A 45 -0.66 1.03 -7.81
C HIS A 45 -0.21 0.55 -6.43
N ALA A 46 -0.51 -0.71 -6.12
CA ALA A 46 -0.12 -1.35 -4.86
C ALA A 46 0.99 -2.36 -5.10
N ARG A 47 1.91 -2.46 -4.14
CA ARG A 47 3.03 -3.42 -4.17
C ARG A 47 3.15 -4.10 -2.83
N LEU A 48 3.28 -5.41 -2.87
CA LEU A 48 3.52 -6.23 -1.67
C LEU A 48 4.93 -6.79 -1.69
N HIS A 49 5.70 -6.48 -0.67
CA HIS A 49 7.02 -7.09 -0.43
C HIS A 49 6.87 -8.05 0.75
N ARG A 50 6.97 -9.33 0.46
CA ARG A 50 6.74 -10.37 1.44
C ARG A 50 8.05 -11.02 1.85
N ARG A 51 8.28 -11.11 3.18
CA ARG A 51 9.39 -11.83 3.75
C ARG A 51 8.86 -12.87 4.72
N GLY A 52 9.53 -14.03 4.79
CA GLY A 52 9.10 -15.11 5.64
C GLY A 52 8.12 -16.05 4.94
N PRO A 53 7.69 -17.11 5.64
CA PRO A 53 7.01 -18.25 5.03
C PRO A 53 5.48 -18.15 4.91
N ARG A 54 4.88 -16.96 4.95
CA ARG A 54 3.42 -16.81 4.85
C ARG A 54 2.93 -17.14 3.44
N LEU A 55 2.62 -18.40 3.19
CA LEU A 55 2.18 -18.88 1.90
C LEU A 55 0.72 -18.52 1.58
N ASP A 56 -0.05 -18.11 2.58
CA ASP A 56 -1.44 -17.69 2.41
C ASP A 56 -1.56 -16.25 1.87
N LEU A 57 -0.45 -15.52 1.78
CA LEU A 57 -0.43 -14.19 1.17
C LEU A 57 0.18 -14.29 -0.22
N HIS A 58 -0.68 -14.32 -1.24
CA HIS A 58 -0.25 -14.36 -2.63
C HIS A 58 -0.20 -12.92 -3.16
N ALA A 59 1.00 -12.44 -3.50
CA ALA A 59 1.23 -11.03 -3.82
C ALA A 59 0.30 -10.48 -4.91
N PRO A 60 0.11 -11.14 -6.07
CA PRO A 60 -0.81 -10.62 -7.09
C PRO A 60 -2.24 -10.46 -6.59
N ASP A 61 -2.73 -11.39 -5.77
CA ASP A 61 -4.09 -11.32 -5.23
C ASP A 61 -4.24 -10.17 -4.24
N VAL A 62 -3.25 -9.99 -3.37
CA VAL A 62 -3.25 -8.90 -2.40
C VAL A 62 -3.19 -7.56 -3.11
N GLU A 63 -2.30 -7.43 -4.09
CA GLU A 63 -2.15 -6.19 -4.86
C GLU A 63 -3.43 -5.85 -5.59
N ARG A 64 -4.09 -6.84 -6.21
CA ARG A 64 -5.37 -6.63 -6.87
C ARG A 64 -6.44 -6.18 -5.88
N PHE A 65 -6.51 -6.84 -4.72
CA PHE A 65 -7.47 -6.46 -3.69
C PHE A 65 -7.30 -5.00 -3.26
N LEU A 66 -6.06 -4.58 -3.02
CA LEU A 66 -5.77 -3.22 -2.59
C LEU A 66 -6.06 -2.20 -3.69
N ASN A 67 -5.77 -2.53 -4.93
CA ASN A 67 -6.11 -1.69 -6.07
C ASN A 67 -7.63 -1.53 -6.21
N ASP A 68 -8.37 -2.62 -6.05
CA ASP A 68 -9.84 -2.60 -6.13
C ASP A 68 -10.44 -1.74 -5.02
N VAL A 69 -9.94 -1.88 -3.79
CA VAL A 69 -10.38 -1.05 -2.67
C VAL A 69 -10.11 0.42 -2.95
N THR A 70 -8.95 0.74 -3.50
CA THR A 70 -8.58 2.11 -3.82
C THR A 70 -9.50 2.71 -4.88
N ILE A 71 -9.81 1.95 -5.93
CA ILE A 71 -10.76 2.39 -6.95
C ILE A 71 -12.13 2.66 -6.29
N GLU A 72 -12.61 1.74 -5.48
CA GLU A 72 -13.92 1.88 -4.82
C GLU A 72 -13.98 3.14 -3.95
N VAL A 73 -12.95 3.37 -3.13
CA VAL A 73 -12.90 4.53 -2.24
C VAL A 73 -12.87 5.84 -3.05
N THR A 74 -12.06 5.90 -4.11
CA THR A 74 -11.96 7.11 -4.93
C THR A 74 -13.23 7.37 -5.74
N VAL A 75 -13.93 6.33 -6.19
CA VAL A 75 -15.23 6.47 -6.83
C VAL A 75 -16.22 7.12 -5.85
N LYS A 76 -16.27 6.65 -4.61
CA LYS A 76 -17.13 7.22 -3.58
C LYS A 76 -16.76 8.66 -3.24
N ALA A 77 -15.51 9.03 -3.41
CA ALA A 77 -15.03 10.40 -3.18
C ALA A 77 -15.37 11.34 -4.36
N GLY A 78 -15.96 10.82 -5.43
CA GLY A 78 -16.45 11.60 -6.56
C GLY A 78 -15.51 11.71 -7.75
N LEU A 79 -14.26 11.27 -7.63
CA LEU A 79 -13.26 11.31 -8.72
C LEU A 79 -12.51 9.98 -8.74
N PRO A 80 -12.92 9.03 -9.60
CA PRO A 80 -12.25 7.73 -9.66
C PRO A 80 -10.76 7.85 -9.91
N GLY A 81 -9.98 7.10 -9.14
CA GLY A 81 -8.55 6.95 -9.40
C GLY A 81 -8.32 5.96 -10.54
N ARG A 82 -7.08 5.84 -10.98
CA ARG A 82 -6.72 4.90 -12.04
C ARG A 82 -5.42 4.21 -11.72
N ILE A 83 -5.30 2.97 -12.18
CA ILE A 83 -4.10 2.16 -11.95
C ILE A 83 -3.04 2.54 -12.99
N SER A 84 -1.81 2.81 -12.53
CA SER A 84 -0.67 3.06 -13.40
C SER A 84 0.56 2.40 -12.79
N PHE A 85 1.25 1.58 -13.58
CA PHE A 85 2.46 0.89 -13.14
C PHE A 85 3.74 1.59 -13.54
N THR A 86 3.67 2.56 -14.44
CA THR A 86 4.87 3.20 -14.99
C THR A 86 5.23 4.51 -14.30
N ASP A 87 4.25 5.38 -14.08
CA ASP A 87 4.51 6.70 -13.48
C ASP A 87 3.29 7.13 -12.65
N PRO A 88 3.02 6.44 -11.55
CA PRO A 88 1.85 6.76 -10.73
C PRO A 88 2.08 8.01 -9.88
N ASP A 89 0.97 8.64 -9.50
CA ASP A 89 1.00 9.73 -8.53
C ASP A 89 1.32 9.22 -7.12
N ALA A 90 0.96 7.97 -6.83
CA ALA A 90 1.22 7.35 -5.53
C ALA A 90 1.43 5.85 -5.66
N VAL A 91 2.20 5.28 -4.74
CA VAL A 91 2.37 3.84 -4.61
C VAL A 91 1.97 3.45 -3.19
N ILE A 92 1.11 2.45 -3.08
CA ILE A 92 0.71 1.87 -1.80
C ILE A 92 1.62 0.67 -1.58
N VAL A 93 2.48 0.75 -0.56
CA VAL A 93 3.48 -0.28 -0.30
C VAL A 93 3.11 -1.04 0.95
N ILE A 94 3.07 -2.37 0.83
CA ILE A 94 2.89 -3.26 1.96
C ILE A 94 4.18 -4.07 2.11
N ASP A 95 4.76 -4.06 3.30
CA ASP A 95 5.93 -4.86 3.61
C ASP A 95 5.54 -5.81 4.74
N THR A 96 5.64 -7.11 4.51
CA THR A 96 5.29 -8.10 5.52
C THR A 96 6.51 -8.90 5.94
N VAL A 97 6.59 -9.17 7.25
CA VAL A 97 7.57 -10.09 7.82
C VAL A 97 6.77 -11.05 8.69
N ASP A 98 6.65 -12.29 8.22
CA ASP A 98 5.83 -13.32 8.85
C ASP A 98 4.38 -12.84 9.05
N ASP A 99 3.93 -12.64 10.29
CA ASP A 99 2.58 -12.23 10.61
C ASP A 99 2.45 -10.74 10.94
N ARG A 100 3.45 -9.94 10.59
CA ARG A 100 3.45 -8.51 10.84
C ARG A 100 3.54 -7.73 9.52
N ALA A 101 2.75 -6.67 9.41
CA ALA A 101 2.70 -5.87 8.20
C ALA A 101 2.96 -4.40 8.47
N GLY A 102 3.61 -3.74 7.52
CA GLY A 102 3.70 -2.29 7.45
C GLY A 102 3.05 -1.83 6.16
N LEU A 103 2.21 -0.80 6.26
CA LEU A 103 1.48 -0.23 5.13
C LEU A 103 1.87 1.24 5.02
N ALA A 104 2.35 1.64 3.85
CA ALA A 104 2.79 3.01 3.61
C ALA A 104 2.27 3.51 2.27
N MET A 105 2.07 4.82 2.17
CA MET A 105 1.71 5.46 0.91
C MET A 105 2.81 6.43 0.51
N TRP A 106 3.39 6.20 -0.65
CA TRP A 106 4.45 7.02 -1.22
C TRP A 106 3.89 7.85 -2.37
N THR A 107 4.04 9.17 -2.28
CA THR A 107 3.71 10.04 -3.40
C THR A 107 4.86 10.08 -4.40
N ARG A 108 4.60 10.64 -5.59
CA ARG A 108 5.65 10.83 -6.59
C ARG A 108 6.80 11.66 -6.03
N GLU A 109 6.49 12.67 -5.25
CA GLU A 109 7.49 13.52 -4.60
C GLU A 109 8.33 12.73 -3.59
N ASP A 110 7.69 11.87 -2.79
CA ASP A 110 8.39 11.01 -1.84
C ASP A 110 9.39 10.09 -2.55
N VAL A 111 8.96 9.47 -3.64
CA VAL A 111 9.81 8.57 -4.43
C VAL A 111 11.01 9.33 -5.01
N ALA A 112 10.78 10.52 -5.53
CA ALA A 112 11.85 11.34 -6.11
C ALA A 112 12.86 11.79 -5.05
N ARG A 113 12.38 12.12 -3.86
CA ARG A 113 13.22 12.60 -2.75
C ARG A 113 14.05 11.48 -2.14
N HIS A 114 13.53 10.25 -2.12
CA HIS A 114 14.15 9.13 -1.44
C HIS A 114 14.44 7.97 -2.40
N ARG A 115 15.23 8.23 -3.43
CA ARG A 115 15.53 7.25 -4.47
C ARG A 115 16.09 5.93 -3.95
N LEU A 116 16.93 5.98 -2.92
CA LEU A 116 17.56 4.78 -2.36
C LEU A 116 16.57 3.90 -1.61
N LEU A 117 15.38 4.42 -1.33
CA LEU A 117 14.33 3.73 -0.57
C LEU A 117 13.11 3.46 -1.43
N ARG A 118 13.25 3.39 -2.74
CA ARG A 118 12.15 3.16 -3.68
C ARG A 118 11.35 1.92 -3.28
N PRO A 119 10.01 2.02 -3.36
CA PRO A 119 9.15 0.92 -2.92
C PRO A 119 9.01 -0.24 -3.91
N ASP A 120 9.65 -0.22 -5.03
CA ASP A 120 9.55 -1.31 -6.02
C ASP A 120 10.68 -2.35 -5.93
#